data_7c7d6c15bb224db2d56ee232f63c46f3
#
_entry.id   7c7d6c15bb224db2d56ee232f63c46f3
#
_cell.length_a   1.000
_cell.length_b   1.000
_cell.length_c   1.000
_cell.angle_alpha   90.00
_cell.angle_beta   90.00
_cell.angle_gamma   90.00
#
_symmetry.space_group_name_H-M   'P 1'
#
loop_
_entity.id
_entity.type
_entity.pdbx_description
1 polymer ?
#
loop_
_entity_poly.entity_id
_entity_poly.type
_entity_poly.pdbx_seq_one_letter_code
_entity_poly.pdbx_strand_id
1 'polypeptide(L)'
;ANSRCGFNSILTVRELSADGMRPISNPVIVFDGGNVNHTTEGPKFYKRDGWYWIMCPAGGVEKGWQLAMRSKSPLGPYESKTVLAQGKTAINGPHQGGWVHTPYGEDWFLHFQDKGAYGRVVWLQPVDWSSGWPIMGDKGEPLTTYRKPKSSSTTNINPQESDEFNAPRLGLQWQWQGDYNQLYGMPTADGFLRLFTYRHPSTDNLWTVPAMLLQKTPADVFTATTKIRLAAKAEKQYGGIVVMGRGYSSLVVERVGDMFQLQQRTCPKADTGGKEAVTVLETFKPTAKDKLDYHPALYMDIYLR
;
A
#
# COMPACT_ATOMS: atom_id res chain seq x y z
N ALA A 1 -12.92 16.05 12.50
CA ALA A 1 -13.72 16.68 13.57
C ALA A 1 -13.47 15.91 14.87
N ASN A 2 -13.31 16.60 15.99
CA ASN A 2 -13.11 15.96 17.29
C ASN A 2 -14.45 15.45 17.80
N SER A 3 -14.48 14.19 18.16
CA SER A 3 -15.62 13.56 18.82
C SER A 3 -15.78 14.07 20.26
N ARG A 4 -17.02 14.09 20.77
CA ARG A 4 -17.34 14.40 22.17
C ARG A 4 -16.77 13.39 23.16
N CYS A 5 -16.39 12.22 22.71
CA CYS A 5 -15.82 11.12 23.52
C CYS A 5 -14.32 10.89 23.32
N GLY A 6 -13.59 11.86 22.85
CA GLY A 6 -12.13 11.77 22.70
C GLY A 6 -11.64 11.01 21.47
N PHE A 7 -12.54 10.41 20.68
CA PHE A 7 -12.23 9.75 19.41
C PHE A 7 -12.85 10.52 18.24
N ASN A 8 -12.23 10.45 17.07
CA ASN A 8 -12.85 10.97 15.84
C ASN A 8 -14.06 10.09 15.50
N SER A 9 -15.26 10.65 15.52
CA SER A 9 -16.49 9.93 15.17
C SER A 9 -17.61 10.83 14.65
N ILE A 10 -17.32 12.11 14.41
CA ILE A 10 -18.31 13.08 13.94
C ILE A 10 -18.17 13.22 12.41
N LEU A 11 -19.29 13.06 11.71
CA LEU A 11 -19.40 13.38 10.29
C LEU A 11 -20.22 14.65 10.10
N THR A 12 -19.74 15.47 9.16
CA THR A 12 -20.44 16.69 8.74
C THR A 12 -20.69 16.66 7.24
N VAL A 13 -21.80 17.24 6.82
CA VAL A 13 -22.12 17.49 5.41
C VAL A 13 -22.26 19.00 5.20
N ARG A 14 -21.80 19.46 4.05
CA ARG A 14 -21.97 20.85 3.60
C ARG A 14 -22.14 20.88 2.08
N GLU A 15 -22.84 21.89 1.60
CA GLU A 15 -23.02 22.11 0.20
C GLU A 15 -21.77 22.74 -0.44
N LEU A 16 -21.44 22.30 -1.65
CA LEU A 16 -20.39 22.87 -2.48
C LEU A 16 -20.99 23.67 -3.64
N SER A 17 -20.21 24.61 -4.17
CA SER A 17 -20.51 25.28 -5.43
C SER A 17 -20.67 24.26 -6.57
N ALA A 18 -21.38 24.62 -7.63
CA ALA A 18 -21.67 23.73 -8.74
C ALA A 18 -20.40 23.15 -9.42
N ASP A 19 -19.28 23.87 -9.37
CA ASP A 19 -17.97 23.44 -9.84
C ASP A 19 -17.21 22.56 -8.83
N GLY A 20 -17.78 22.36 -7.61
CA GLY A 20 -17.16 21.57 -6.54
C GLY A 20 -15.97 22.24 -5.83
N MET A 21 -15.60 23.46 -6.23
CA MET A 21 -14.36 24.10 -5.77
C MET A 21 -14.48 24.85 -4.43
N ARG A 22 -15.67 25.20 -4.01
CA ARG A 22 -15.87 26.02 -2.81
C ARG A 22 -17.06 25.52 -1.99
N PRO A 23 -16.95 25.49 -0.66
CA PRO A 23 -18.12 25.30 0.20
C PRO A 23 -18.98 26.58 0.20
N ILE A 24 -20.29 26.40 0.03
CA ILE A 24 -21.29 27.49 -0.03
C ILE A 24 -22.27 27.48 1.15
N SER A 25 -22.18 26.48 2.03
CA SER A 25 -22.97 26.40 3.24
C SER A 25 -22.11 26.15 4.49
N ASN A 26 -22.65 26.37 5.66
CA ASN A 26 -22.04 25.92 6.91
C ASN A 26 -22.10 24.39 7.03
N PRO A 27 -21.11 23.74 7.71
CA PRO A 27 -21.17 22.32 7.95
C PRO A 27 -22.27 21.96 8.93
N VAL A 28 -23.05 20.93 8.63
CA VAL A 28 -24.08 20.36 9.51
C VAL A 28 -23.57 19.02 10.01
N ILE A 29 -23.59 18.81 11.34
CA ILE A 29 -23.29 17.50 11.93
C ILE A 29 -24.44 16.56 11.59
N VAL A 30 -24.16 15.50 10.84
CA VAL A 30 -25.14 14.52 10.40
C VAL A 30 -25.04 13.19 11.13
N PHE A 31 -23.91 12.93 11.77
CA PHE A 31 -23.66 11.73 12.55
C PHE A 31 -22.62 11.97 13.64
N ASP A 32 -22.87 11.42 14.83
CA ASP A 32 -21.89 11.27 15.89
C ASP A 32 -21.90 9.81 16.34
N GLY A 33 -20.83 9.09 16.03
CA GLY A 33 -20.66 7.67 16.37
C GLY A 33 -20.47 7.42 17.86
N GLY A 34 -20.09 8.44 18.62
CA GLY A 34 -19.86 8.33 20.06
C GLY A 34 -18.89 7.20 20.37
N ASN A 35 -19.15 6.48 21.47
CA ASN A 35 -18.35 5.34 21.89
C ASN A 35 -18.72 4.05 21.14
N VAL A 36 -19.87 3.98 20.49
CA VAL A 36 -20.36 2.78 19.80
C VAL A 36 -19.67 2.62 18.44
N ASN A 37 -19.59 3.71 17.68
CA ASN A 37 -18.96 3.75 16.36
C ASN A 37 -17.77 4.72 16.37
N HIS A 38 -16.86 4.49 17.32
CA HIS A 38 -15.67 5.33 17.46
C HIS A 38 -14.80 5.26 16.20
N THR A 39 -13.96 6.26 15.98
CA THR A 39 -13.11 6.37 14.77
C THR A 39 -13.89 6.33 13.45
N THR A 40 -15.13 6.86 13.44
CA THR A 40 -15.88 7.03 12.20
C THR A 40 -15.20 8.10 11.36
N GLU A 41 -14.76 7.72 10.13
CA GLU A 41 -13.95 8.56 9.27
C GLU A 41 -14.16 8.22 7.79
N GLY A 42 -13.41 8.83 6.88
CA GLY A 42 -13.33 8.47 5.45
C GLY A 42 -14.68 8.30 4.74
N PRO A 43 -15.68 9.16 4.97
CA PRO A 43 -17.03 8.96 4.42
C PRO A 43 -17.03 9.06 2.91
N LYS A 44 -17.88 8.24 2.28
CA LYS A 44 -18.23 8.32 0.87
C LYS A 44 -19.71 8.58 0.72
N PHE A 45 -20.06 9.56 -0.08
CA PHE A 45 -21.43 10.04 -0.23
C PHE A 45 -22.01 9.56 -1.55
N TYR A 46 -23.19 8.94 -1.50
CA TYR A 46 -23.88 8.39 -2.66
C TYR A 46 -25.35 8.80 -2.69
N LYS A 47 -25.95 8.68 -3.85
CA LYS A 47 -27.41 8.80 -4.03
C LYS A 47 -27.91 7.58 -4.79
N ARG A 48 -28.89 6.83 -4.22
CA ARG A 48 -29.50 5.65 -4.84
C ARG A 48 -30.95 5.51 -4.37
N ASP A 49 -31.84 5.22 -5.29
CA ASP A 49 -33.26 4.89 -5.04
C ASP A 49 -33.98 5.91 -4.17
N GLY A 50 -33.69 7.22 -4.40
CA GLY A 50 -34.28 8.33 -3.66
C GLY A 50 -33.75 8.48 -2.22
N TRP A 51 -32.67 7.79 -1.87
CA TRP A 51 -31.94 7.96 -0.62
C TRP A 51 -30.57 8.57 -0.83
N TYR A 52 -30.13 9.36 0.15
CA TYR A 52 -28.75 9.77 0.33
C TYR A 52 -28.06 8.79 1.27
N TRP A 53 -26.90 8.32 0.85
CA TRP A 53 -26.13 7.31 1.57
C TRP A 53 -24.78 7.86 1.96
N ILE A 54 -24.38 7.58 3.20
CA ILE A 54 -22.99 7.76 3.64
C ILE A 54 -22.46 6.39 4.02
N MET A 55 -21.37 5.97 3.37
CA MET A 55 -20.64 4.76 3.71
C MET A 55 -19.32 5.14 4.33
N CYS A 56 -19.04 4.65 5.53
CA CYS A 56 -17.84 5.02 6.28
C CYS A 56 -17.37 3.89 7.18
N PRO A 57 -16.06 3.80 7.46
CA PRO A 57 -15.52 2.91 8.46
C PRO A 57 -15.80 3.40 9.88
N ALA A 58 -15.75 2.47 10.83
CA ALA A 58 -15.66 2.72 12.26
C ALA A 58 -14.80 1.62 12.92
N GLY A 59 -14.36 1.81 14.17
CA GLY A 59 -13.67 0.80 14.96
C GLY A 59 -12.17 0.72 14.79
N GLY A 60 -11.57 1.49 13.87
CA GLY A 60 -10.13 1.53 13.60
C GLY A 60 -9.63 0.39 12.71
N VAL A 61 -8.31 0.39 12.44
CA VAL A 61 -7.71 -0.38 11.34
C VAL A 61 -7.80 -1.90 11.54
N GLU A 62 -7.48 -2.39 12.75
CA GLU A 62 -7.38 -3.84 13.00
C GLU A 62 -8.74 -4.52 13.20
N LYS A 63 -9.70 -3.83 13.81
CA LYS A 63 -10.96 -4.41 14.29
C LYS A 63 -12.18 -3.67 13.77
N GLY A 64 -12.01 -2.79 12.78
CA GLY A 64 -13.07 -1.96 12.28
C GLY A 64 -14.14 -2.72 11.50
N TRP A 65 -15.23 -2.02 11.27
CA TRP A 65 -16.39 -2.46 10.50
C TRP A 65 -16.86 -1.36 9.56
N GLN A 66 -17.66 -1.73 8.58
CA GLN A 66 -18.25 -0.81 7.63
C GLN A 66 -19.65 -0.41 8.06
N LEU A 67 -19.89 0.88 8.18
CA LEU A 67 -21.21 1.46 8.36
C LEU A 67 -21.79 1.90 7.01
N ALA A 68 -23.10 1.76 6.87
CA ALA A 68 -23.90 2.50 5.91
C ALA A 68 -24.92 3.33 6.68
N MET A 69 -25.15 4.54 6.22
CA MET A 69 -26.16 5.46 6.75
C MET A 69 -27.03 5.92 5.60
N ARG A 70 -28.32 6.13 5.85
CA ARG A 70 -29.23 6.64 4.83
C ARG A 70 -30.18 7.70 5.38
N SER A 71 -30.55 8.62 4.49
CA SER A 71 -31.54 9.68 4.77
C SER A 71 -32.30 10.06 3.51
N LYS A 72 -33.48 10.64 3.68
CA LYS A 72 -34.24 11.26 2.56
C LYS A 72 -33.75 12.69 2.26
N SER A 73 -32.96 13.27 3.15
CA SER A 73 -32.34 14.58 2.98
C SER A 73 -30.81 14.47 3.04
N PRO A 74 -30.05 15.25 2.24
CA PRO A 74 -28.60 15.23 2.31
C PRO A 74 -28.05 15.68 3.68
N LEU A 75 -28.81 16.46 4.40
CA LEU A 75 -28.44 16.97 5.74
C LEU A 75 -29.01 16.15 6.89
N GLY A 76 -29.61 15.00 6.60
CA GLY A 76 -30.15 14.09 7.61
C GLY A 76 -31.61 14.40 8.01
N PRO A 77 -32.10 13.77 9.09
CA PRO A 77 -31.40 12.84 9.96
C PRO A 77 -31.05 11.52 9.26
N TYR A 78 -29.90 10.93 9.64
CA TYR A 78 -29.45 9.65 9.12
C TYR A 78 -29.71 8.51 10.10
N GLU A 79 -30.28 7.43 9.62
CA GLU A 79 -30.25 6.13 10.31
C GLU A 79 -29.00 5.35 9.87
N SER A 80 -28.40 4.56 10.76
CA SER A 80 -27.16 3.85 10.52
C SER A 80 -27.27 2.35 10.76
N LYS A 81 -26.48 1.57 10.03
CA LYS A 81 -26.39 0.12 10.17
C LYS A 81 -24.98 -0.35 9.86
N THR A 82 -24.46 -1.31 10.64
CA THR A 82 -23.27 -2.08 10.26
C THR A 82 -23.63 -3.02 9.11
N VAL A 83 -22.89 -2.93 8.01
CA VAL A 83 -23.19 -3.67 6.76
C VAL A 83 -22.09 -4.66 6.38
N LEU A 84 -20.91 -4.56 7.03
CA LEU A 84 -19.81 -5.51 6.94
C LEU A 84 -18.99 -5.46 8.21
N ALA A 85 -18.74 -6.60 8.81
CA ALA A 85 -17.86 -6.78 9.96
C ALA A 85 -17.13 -8.12 9.85
N GLN A 86 -16.03 -8.30 10.55
CA GLN A 86 -15.23 -9.54 10.51
C GLN A 86 -16.05 -10.80 10.76
N GLY A 87 -16.96 -10.76 11.73
CA GLY A 87 -17.74 -11.92 12.12
C GLY A 87 -16.84 -13.09 12.54
N LYS A 88 -17.10 -14.26 11.95
CA LYS A 88 -16.34 -15.50 12.20
C LYS A 88 -15.18 -15.73 11.23
N THR A 89 -14.92 -14.76 10.33
CA THR A 89 -13.91 -14.91 9.27
C THR A 89 -12.51 -14.54 9.75
N ALA A 90 -11.49 -14.94 8.99
CA ALA A 90 -10.10 -14.52 9.22
C ALA A 90 -9.79 -13.13 8.63
N ILE A 91 -10.76 -12.46 7.98
CA ILE A 91 -10.57 -11.16 7.37
C ILE A 91 -10.92 -10.09 8.41
N ASN A 92 -9.91 -9.65 9.15
CA ASN A 92 -10.04 -8.64 10.20
C ASN A 92 -10.25 -7.23 9.62
N GLY A 93 -10.98 -6.40 10.34
CA GLY A 93 -11.19 -5.00 10.02
C GLY A 93 -11.68 -4.72 8.60
N PRO A 94 -12.74 -5.39 8.08
CA PRO A 94 -13.19 -5.23 6.70
C PRO A 94 -13.96 -3.91 6.55
N HIS A 95 -13.27 -2.82 6.27
CA HIS A 95 -13.85 -1.49 6.21
C HIS A 95 -13.07 -0.54 5.29
N GLN A 96 -13.43 0.74 5.30
CA GLN A 96 -12.80 1.85 4.57
C GLN A 96 -12.74 1.61 3.05
N GLY A 97 -13.82 1.07 2.53
CA GLY A 97 -13.95 0.69 1.14
C GLY A 97 -14.73 1.68 0.28
N GLY A 98 -15.03 1.25 -0.93
CA GLY A 98 -15.86 1.94 -1.89
C GLY A 98 -16.87 1.00 -2.54
N TRP A 99 -18.13 1.46 -2.64
CA TRP A 99 -19.15 0.78 -3.41
C TRP A 99 -19.01 1.13 -4.89
N VAL A 100 -19.17 0.12 -5.73
CA VAL A 100 -19.15 0.23 -7.19
C VAL A 100 -20.36 -0.45 -7.75
N HIS A 101 -21.11 0.27 -8.58
CA HIS A 101 -22.15 -0.31 -9.45
C HIS A 101 -21.56 -0.53 -10.84
N THR A 102 -21.59 -1.76 -11.33
CA THR A 102 -21.00 -2.11 -12.62
C THR A 102 -21.97 -1.83 -13.77
N PRO A 103 -21.48 -1.67 -15.01
CA PRO A 103 -22.35 -1.58 -16.19
C PRO A 103 -23.24 -2.80 -16.43
N TYR A 104 -22.96 -3.91 -15.76
CA TYR A 104 -23.71 -5.17 -15.85
C TYR A 104 -24.79 -5.32 -14.76
N GLY A 105 -25.05 -4.24 -13.99
CA GLY A 105 -26.07 -4.22 -12.94
C GLY A 105 -25.66 -4.97 -11.68
N GLU A 106 -24.37 -5.14 -11.44
CA GLU A 106 -23.86 -5.77 -10.22
C GLU A 106 -23.32 -4.73 -9.28
N ASP A 107 -23.54 -4.95 -7.99
CA ASP A 107 -23.04 -4.10 -6.91
C ASP A 107 -21.91 -4.80 -6.16
N TRP A 108 -20.79 -4.12 -6.01
CA TRP A 108 -19.59 -4.62 -5.38
C TRP A 108 -19.03 -3.61 -4.39
N PHE A 109 -18.35 -4.13 -3.36
CA PHE A 109 -17.65 -3.32 -2.37
C PHE A 109 -16.19 -3.73 -2.27
N LEU A 110 -15.27 -2.79 -2.54
CA LEU A 110 -13.86 -3.00 -2.29
C LEU A 110 -13.54 -2.52 -0.88
N HIS A 111 -12.80 -3.31 -0.12
CA HIS A 111 -12.31 -2.94 1.18
C HIS A 111 -10.90 -3.49 1.40
N PHE A 112 -10.24 -3.10 2.47
CA PHE A 112 -8.95 -3.68 2.81
C PHE A 112 -9.02 -4.58 4.06
N GLN A 113 -7.98 -5.36 4.21
CA GLN A 113 -7.60 -6.07 5.43
C GLN A 113 -6.19 -5.64 5.81
N ASP A 114 -5.95 -5.30 7.07
CA ASP A 114 -4.59 -5.04 7.56
C ASP A 114 -3.88 -6.36 7.87
N LYS A 115 -2.77 -6.62 7.17
CA LYS A 115 -1.93 -7.81 7.34
C LYS A 115 -0.53 -7.43 7.87
N GLY A 116 -0.46 -6.44 8.74
CA GLY A 116 0.77 -6.02 9.39
C GLY A 116 1.86 -5.60 8.40
N ALA A 117 3.03 -6.26 8.47
CA ALA A 117 4.17 -5.92 7.60
C ALA A 117 3.89 -6.11 6.11
N TYR A 118 2.98 -7.00 5.73
CA TYR A 118 2.57 -7.20 4.34
C TYR A 118 1.72 -6.03 3.81
N GLY A 119 1.12 -5.24 4.70
CA GLY A 119 0.34 -4.08 4.38
C GLY A 119 -1.16 -4.35 4.28
N ARG A 120 -1.84 -3.51 3.52
CA ARG A 120 -3.30 -3.53 3.39
C ARG A 120 -3.72 -4.26 2.13
N VAL A 121 -4.14 -5.51 2.28
CA VAL A 121 -4.64 -6.36 1.19
C VAL A 121 -6.05 -5.96 0.82
N VAL A 122 -6.32 -5.81 -0.48
CA VAL A 122 -7.64 -5.42 -0.99
C VAL A 122 -8.50 -6.65 -1.24
N TRP A 123 -9.74 -6.58 -0.79
CA TRP A 123 -10.78 -7.58 -0.98
C TRP A 123 -11.96 -7.00 -1.75
N LEU A 124 -12.67 -7.87 -2.46
CA LEU A 124 -13.88 -7.54 -3.20
C LEU A 124 -15.04 -8.37 -2.67
N GLN A 125 -16.13 -7.72 -2.26
CA GLN A 125 -17.33 -8.36 -1.75
C GLN A 125 -18.54 -8.04 -2.63
N PRO A 126 -19.48 -8.99 -2.82
CA PRO A 126 -20.78 -8.67 -3.40
C PRO A 126 -21.60 -7.79 -2.44
N VAL A 127 -22.50 -6.99 -2.99
CA VAL A 127 -23.42 -6.16 -2.20
C VAL A 127 -24.85 -6.55 -2.53
N ASP A 128 -25.63 -6.92 -1.51
CA ASP A 128 -27.06 -7.20 -1.60
C ASP A 128 -27.90 -6.05 -1.04
N TRP A 129 -28.78 -5.50 -1.87
CA TRP A 129 -29.69 -4.41 -1.53
C TRP A 129 -31.12 -4.87 -1.21
N SER A 130 -31.40 -6.17 -1.23
CA SER A 130 -32.76 -6.73 -1.08
C SER A 130 -33.44 -6.33 0.23
N SER A 131 -32.68 -6.12 1.29
CA SER A 131 -33.18 -5.66 2.59
C SER A 131 -33.42 -4.13 2.68
N GLY A 132 -33.13 -3.39 1.60
CA GLY A 132 -33.11 -1.93 1.61
C GLY A 132 -31.84 -1.34 2.27
N TRP A 133 -30.83 -2.19 2.52
CA TRP A 133 -29.50 -1.83 3.01
C TRP A 133 -28.43 -2.53 2.18
N PRO A 134 -27.24 -1.92 1.99
CA PRO A 134 -26.14 -2.53 1.24
C PRO A 134 -25.40 -3.58 2.09
N ILE A 135 -26.01 -4.76 2.24
CA ILE A 135 -25.37 -5.85 2.99
C ILE A 135 -24.24 -6.43 2.14
N MET A 136 -23.02 -6.41 2.66
CA MET A 136 -21.80 -6.80 1.95
C MET A 136 -21.36 -8.20 2.34
N GLY A 137 -20.76 -8.94 1.40
CA GLY A 137 -20.33 -10.32 1.62
C GLY A 137 -21.48 -11.30 1.82
N ASP A 138 -21.32 -12.27 2.71
CA ASP A 138 -22.40 -13.15 3.15
C ASP A 138 -23.04 -12.64 4.43
N LYS A 139 -24.23 -12.05 4.32
CA LYS A 139 -24.99 -11.50 5.46
C LYS A 139 -24.21 -10.49 6.33
N GLY A 140 -23.25 -9.77 5.72
CA GLY A 140 -22.43 -8.78 6.43
C GLY A 140 -21.10 -9.32 6.95
N GLU A 141 -20.69 -10.52 6.54
CA GLU A 141 -19.37 -11.08 6.81
C GLU A 141 -18.57 -11.25 5.50
N PRO A 142 -17.24 -11.02 5.50
CA PRO A 142 -16.45 -11.15 4.29
C PRO A 142 -16.40 -12.56 3.73
N LEU A 143 -16.52 -12.69 2.40
CA LEU A 143 -16.27 -13.91 1.66
C LEU A 143 -14.80 -13.97 1.22
N THR A 144 -14.15 -15.12 1.36
CA THR A 144 -12.80 -15.37 0.85
C THR A 144 -12.79 -15.81 -0.61
N THR A 145 -13.90 -16.33 -1.08
CA THR A 145 -14.08 -16.80 -2.46
C THR A 145 -15.48 -16.46 -2.94
N TYR A 146 -15.59 -15.93 -4.13
CA TYR A 146 -16.86 -15.64 -4.79
C TYR A 146 -16.68 -15.66 -6.30
N ARG A 147 -17.78 -15.68 -7.06
CA ARG A 147 -17.72 -15.55 -8.51
C ARG A 147 -17.09 -14.21 -8.91
N LYS A 148 -16.41 -14.17 -10.04
CA LYS A 148 -15.90 -12.91 -10.60
C LYS A 148 -17.05 -11.97 -11.01
N PRO A 149 -16.85 -10.65 -10.93
CA PRO A 149 -17.74 -9.69 -11.57
C PRO A 149 -17.90 -10.00 -13.07
N LYS A 150 -19.07 -9.72 -13.61
CA LYS A 150 -19.28 -9.79 -15.07
C LYS A 150 -18.34 -8.81 -15.76
N SER A 151 -17.70 -9.25 -16.83
CA SER A 151 -16.77 -8.47 -17.62
C SER A 151 -16.94 -8.81 -19.10
N SER A 152 -16.69 -7.82 -19.96
CA SER A 152 -16.58 -8.02 -21.42
C SER A 152 -15.27 -8.71 -21.81
N SER A 153 -14.26 -8.72 -20.93
CA SER A 153 -12.97 -9.36 -21.16
C SER A 153 -12.86 -10.65 -20.36
N THR A 154 -12.39 -11.70 -21.03
CA THR A 154 -12.03 -12.98 -20.40
C THR A 154 -10.54 -13.07 -20.09
N THR A 155 -9.75 -12.06 -20.48
CA THR A 155 -8.31 -12.04 -20.26
C THR A 155 -8.01 -11.75 -18.80
N ASN A 156 -7.28 -12.65 -18.15
CA ASN A 156 -6.70 -12.38 -16.85
C ASN A 156 -5.39 -11.59 -17.04
N ILE A 157 -5.35 -10.38 -16.51
CA ILE A 157 -4.14 -9.56 -16.50
C ILE A 157 -3.68 -9.47 -15.05
N ASN A 158 -2.49 -10.00 -14.77
CA ASN A 158 -1.84 -9.79 -13.49
C ASN A 158 -1.00 -8.49 -13.56
N PRO A 159 -0.89 -7.75 -12.46
CA PRO A 159 0.09 -6.68 -12.36
C PRO A 159 1.49 -7.22 -12.67
N GLN A 160 2.32 -6.40 -13.30
CA GLN A 160 3.71 -6.75 -13.55
C GLN A 160 4.47 -6.81 -12.22
N GLU A 161 5.18 -7.90 -11.99
CA GLU A 161 5.98 -8.13 -10.77
C GLU A 161 7.49 -8.09 -11.07
N SER A 162 7.88 -8.63 -12.22
CA SER A 162 9.28 -8.66 -12.68
C SER A 162 9.55 -7.60 -13.74
N ASP A 163 10.79 -7.14 -13.83
CA ASP A 163 11.21 -6.17 -14.85
C ASP A 163 12.63 -6.46 -15.32
N GLU A 164 12.78 -6.62 -16.63
CA GLU A 164 14.07 -6.73 -17.29
C GLU A 164 14.62 -5.37 -17.76
N PHE A 165 13.91 -4.29 -17.43
CA PHE A 165 14.28 -2.90 -17.77
C PHE A 165 14.52 -2.64 -19.26
N ASN A 166 13.83 -3.36 -20.12
CA ASN A 166 13.92 -3.24 -21.58
C ASN A 166 13.13 -2.07 -22.16
N ALA A 167 12.26 -1.47 -21.34
CA ALA A 167 11.48 -0.30 -21.73
C ALA A 167 12.24 1.00 -21.42
N PRO A 168 12.01 2.08 -22.19
CA PRO A 168 12.67 3.37 -21.96
C PRO A 168 12.22 4.08 -20.69
N ARG A 169 11.18 3.57 -20.01
CA ARG A 169 10.62 4.10 -18.77
C ARG A 169 10.29 2.96 -17.83
N LEU A 170 10.37 3.25 -16.53
CA LEU A 170 9.91 2.33 -15.49
C LEU A 170 8.41 2.08 -15.61
N GLY A 171 8.01 0.83 -15.37
CA GLY A 171 6.61 0.44 -15.29
C GLY A 171 5.91 1.00 -14.05
N LEU A 172 4.58 0.89 -14.02
CA LEU A 172 3.74 1.43 -12.94
C LEU A 172 3.92 0.73 -11.58
N GLN A 173 4.54 -0.44 -11.54
CA GLN A 173 4.88 -1.16 -10.32
C GLN A 173 5.97 -0.48 -9.50
N TRP A 174 6.80 0.36 -10.15
CA TRP A 174 7.94 1.01 -9.51
C TRP A 174 7.57 2.35 -8.88
N GLN A 175 8.10 2.61 -7.72
CA GLN A 175 7.97 3.89 -7.01
C GLN A 175 9.27 4.23 -6.29
N TRP A 176 9.62 5.51 -6.26
CA TRP A 176 10.70 6.01 -5.44
C TRP A 176 10.24 6.20 -4.00
N GLN A 177 11.13 5.99 -3.04
CA GLN A 177 10.83 6.25 -1.62
C GLN A 177 10.58 7.73 -1.33
N GLY A 178 11.35 8.60 -1.92
CA GLY A 178 11.13 10.05 -1.87
C GLY A 178 10.57 10.60 -3.16
N ASP A 179 10.54 11.92 -3.28
CA ASP A 179 10.12 12.59 -4.48
C ASP A 179 11.02 12.19 -5.66
N TYR A 180 10.37 12.01 -6.81
CA TYR A 180 11.09 11.61 -8.02
C TYR A 180 12.18 12.63 -8.40
N ASN A 181 13.38 12.12 -8.65
CA ASN A 181 14.47 12.88 -9.24
C ASN A 181 15.16 12.02 -10.30
N GLN A 182 15.25 12.54 -11.52
CA GLN A 182 15.91 11.84 -12.64
C GLN A 182 17.38 11.52 -12.38
N LEU A 183 18.02 12.16 -11.38
CA LEU A 183 19.39 11.87 -10.96
C LEU A 183 19.50 10.60 -10.11
N TYR A 184 18.39 9.97 -9.70
CA TYR A 184 18.45 8.74 -8.92
C TYR A 184 18.72 7.51 -9.77
N GLY A 185 18.20 7.48 -10.98
CA GLY A 185 18.42 6.38 -11.91
C GLY A 185 17.53 6.43 -13.13
N MET A 186 17.87 5.60 -14.12
CA MET A 186 17.12 5.48 -15.37
C MET A 186 17.34 4.13 -16.03
N PRO A 187 16.37 3.60 -16.78
CA PRO A 187 16.60 2.51 -17.71
C PRO A 187 17.63 2.90 -18.77
N THR A 188 18.44 1.95 -19.20
CA THR A 188 19.46 2.15 -20.23
C THR A 188 19.08 1.42 -21.53
N ALA A 189 19.66 1.83 -22.65
CA ALA A 189 19.42 1.18 -23.95
C ALA A 189 19.86 -0.30 -23.98
N ASP A 190 20.75 -0.70 -23.08
CA ASP A 190 21.29 -2.06 -23.01
C ASP A 190 20.41 -3.00 -22.15
N GLY A 191 19.22 -2.57 -21.73
CA GLY A 191 18.31 -3.40 -20.90
C GLY A 191 18.75 -3.52 -19.44
N PHE A 192 19.24 -2.44 -18.85
CA PHE A 192 19.58 -2.36 -17.43
C PHE A 192 18.90 -1.15 -16.79
N LEU A 193 18.64 -1.27 -15.51
CA LEU A 193 18.35 -0.10 -14.66
C LEU A 193 19.68 0.40 -14.08
N ARG A 194 20.06 1.62 -14.44
CA ARG A 194 21.20 2.28 -13.82
C ARG A 194 20.72 3.12 -12.64
N LEU A 195 21.14 2.73 -11.44
CA LEU A 195 20.94 3.53 -10.22
C LEU A 195 22.26 4.26 -9.93
N PHE A 196 22.16 5.56 -9.63
CA PHE A 196 23.32 6.36 -9.25
C PHE A 196 23.49 6.31 -7.75
N THR A 197 24.74 6.14 -7.29
CA THR A 197 25.04 6.24 -5.86
C THR A 197 24.78 7.66 -5.41
N TYR A 198 23.90 7.81 -4.44
CA TYR A 198 23.49 9.09 -3.88
C TYR A 198 24.06 9.23 -2.47
N ARG A 199 24.79 10.34 -2.22
CA ARG A 199 25.27 10.63 -0.86
C ARG A 199 24.09 11.12 -0.03
N HIS A 200 23.70 10.33 0.94
CA HIS A 200 22.69 10.75 1.90
C HIS A 200 23.35 11.52 3.04
N PRO A 201 22.87 12.73 3.38
CA PRO A 201 23.59 13.64 4.25
C PRO A 201 23.66 13.24 5.72
N SER A 202 22.78 12.41 6.22
CA SER A 202 22.76 12.14 7.67
C SER A 202 21.85 10.98 8.06
N THR A 203 22.18 9.74 7.73
CA THR A 203 21.40 8.66 8.34
C THR A 203 22.27 7.49 8.72
N ASP A 204 21.92 6.93 9.86
CA ASP A 204 22.40 5.64 10.30
C ASP A 204 21.60 4.48 9.68
N ASN A 205 20.64 4.78 8.77
CA ASN A 205 19.77 3.79 8.13
C ASN A 205 19.13 4.31 6.82
N LEU A 206 18.37 3.45 6.12
CA LEU A 206 17.79 3.73 4.81
C LEU A 206 16.40 4.42 4.86
N TRP A 207 15.80 4.64 6.04
CA TRP A 207 14.43 5.13 6.17
C TRP A 207 14.15 6.44 5.44
N THR A 208 15.09 7.35 5.46
CA THR A 208 14.96 8.68 4.84
C THR A 208 15.72 8.82 3.53
N VAL A 209 16.25 7.72 2.96
CA VAL A 209 16.96 7.75 1.67
C VAL A 209 15.97 7.83 0.53
N PRO A 210 15.89 8.96 -0.21
CA PRO A 210 14.88 9.13 -1.24
C PRO A 210 15.13 8.31 -2.51
N ALA A 211 16.40 7.97 -2.78
CA ALA A 211 16.85 7.33 -4.02
C ALA A 211 16.71 5.80 -4.03
N MET A 212 15.82 5.26 -3.21
CA MET A 212 15.48 3.84 -3.26
C MET A 212 14.31 3.61 -4.21
N LEU A 213 14.47 2.69 -5.15
CA LEU A 213 13.43 2.24 -6.05
C LEU A 213 12.77 0.99 -5.49
N LEU A 214 11.49 1.07 -5.26
CA LEU A 214 10.70 0.06 -4.57
C LEU A 214 9.51 -0.39 -5.41
N GLN A 215 8.99 -1.55 -5.10
CA GLN A 215 7.67 -2.01 -5.53
C GLN A 215 6.94 -2.69 -4.38
N LYS A 216 5.64 -2.83 -4.50
CA LYS A 216 4.83 -3.59 -3.54
C LYS A 216 5.25 -5.05 -3.52
N THR A 217 5.25 -5.67 -2.35
CA THR A 217 5.47 -7.12 -2.24
C THR A 217 4.34 -7.88 -2.96
N PRO A 218 4.66 -8.84 -3.85
CA PRO A 218 3.64 -9.53 -4.65
C PRO A 218 2.81 -10.53 -3.84
N ALA A 219 3.38 -11.07 -2.77
CA ALA A 219 2.78 -12.06 -1.89
C ALA A 219 3.38 -11.99 -0.49
N ASP A 220 2.79 -12.69 0.48
CA ASP A 220 3.33 -12.86 1.83
C ASP A 220 4.53 -13.84 1.87
N VAL A 221 4.66 -14.67 0.85
CA VAL A 221 5.83 -15.54 0.60
C VAL A 221 6.22 -15.40 -0.88
N PHE A 222 7.43 -14.97 -1.14
CA PHE A 222 7.95 -14.83 -2.51
C PHE A 222 9.47 -14.90 -2.54
N THR A 223 10.02 -15.16 -3.73
CA THR A 223 11.45 -15.07 -4.03
C THR A 223 11.69 -13.87 -4.93
N ALA A 224 12.60 -13.00 -4.52
CA ALA A 224 13.08 -11.89 -5.35
C ALA A 224 14.53 -12.15 -5.77
N THR A 225 14.80 -12.04 -7.07
CA THR A 225 16.13 -12.22 -7.64
C THR A 225 16.53 -10.97 -8.40
N THR A 226 17.74 -10.50 -8.17
CA THR A 226 18.31 -9.40 -8.94
C THR A 226 19.74 -9.71 -9.36
N LYS A 227 20.11 -9.24 -10.55
CA LYS A 227 21.48 -9.26 -11.05
C LYS A 227 22.05 -7.85 -10.94
N ILE A 228 23.14 -7.71 -10.21
CA ILE A 228 23.73 -6.40 -9.90
C ILE A 228 25.13 -6.30 -10.51
N ARG A 229 25.41 -5.13 -11.08
CA ARG A 229 26.77 -4.67 -11.42
C ARG A 229 27.08 -3.44 -10.58
N LEU A 230 28.04 -3.56 -9.68
CA LEU A 230 28.47 -2.45 -8.84
C LEU A 230 29.73 -1.79 -9.43
N ALA A 231 29.60 -0.57 -9.95
CA ALA A 231 30.71 0.23 -10.46
C ALA A 231 31.18 1.23 -9.38
N ALA A 232 31.59 0.71 -8.22
CA ALA A 232 32.05 1.53 -7.11
C ALA A 232 33.42 2.17 -7.37
N LYS A 233 33.50 3.49 -7.26
CA LYS A 233 34.74 4.27 -7.43
C LYS A 233 35.31 4.80 -6.10
N ALA A 234 34.50 4.82 -5.05
CA ALA A 234 34.85 5.31 -3.73
C ALA A 234 34.54 4.28 -2.64
N GLU A 235 35.18 4.45 -1.50
CA GLU A 235 34.91 3.69 -0.29
C GLU A 235 33.46 3.80 0.15
N LYS A 236 32.94 2.69 0.71
CA LYS A 236 31.59 2.59 1.26
C LYS A 236 30.47 2.78 0.24
N GLN A 237 30.76 2.77 -1.05
CA GLN A 237 29.71 2.66 -2.06
C GLN A 237 29.17 1.25 -2.08
N TYR A 238 27.85 1.12 -1.99
CA TYR A 238 27.18 -0.16 -2.01
C TYR A 238 25.90 -0.11 -2.82
N GLY A 239 25.45 -1.28 -3.23
CA GLY A 239 24.19 -1.49 -3.91
C GLY A 239 23.69 -2.89 -3.64
N GLY A 240 22.39 -3.10 -3.74
CA GLY A 240 21.81 -4.40 -3.43
C GLY A 240 20.29 -4.41 -3.54
N ILE A 241 19.69 -5.37 -2.84
CA ILE A 241 18.26 -5.54 -2.73
C ILE A 241 17.83 -5.38 -1.26
N VAL A 242 16.66 -4.81 -1.04
CA VAL A 242 16.12 -4.53 0.29
C VAL A 242 14.66 -4.94 0.38
N VAL A 243 14.28 -5.52 1.52
CA VAL A 243 12.89 -5.62 1.96
C VAL A 243 12.65 -4.52 2.97
N MET A 244 11.83 -3.56 2.59
CA MET A 244 11.61 -2.31 3.30
C MET A 244 10.23 -2.26 3.93
N GLY A 245 10.20 -1.99 5.23
CA GLY A 245 9.03 -1.65 6.02
C GLY A 245 9.41 -0.58 7.04
N ARG A 246 8.82 -0.57 8.21
CA ARG A 246 9.25 0.25 9.37
C ARG A 246 10.64 -0.12 9.86
N GLY A 247 10.99 -1.38 9.70
CA GLY A 247 12.34 -1.89 9.70
C GLY A 247 12.66 -2.49 8.36
N TYR A 248 13.90 -2.90 8.14
CA TYR A 248 14.31 -3.56 6.89
C TYR A 248 15.41 -4.58 7.09
N SER A 249 15.54 -5.44 6.08
CA SER A 249 16.72 -6.27 5.85
C SER A 249 17.15 -6.11 4.40
N SER A 250 18.46 -6.03 4.17
CA SER A 250 19.04 -5.91 2.82
C SER A 250 20.23 -6.84 2.65
N LEU A 251 20.46 -7.27 1.41
CA LEU A 251 21.70 -7.84 0.96
C LEU A 251 22.36 -6.86 0.00
N VAL A 252 23.59 -6.48 0.30
CA VAL A 252 24.33 -5.48 -0.46
C VAL A 252 25.75 -5.97 -0.73
N VAL A 253 26.32 -5.46 -1.81
CA VAL A 253 27.75 -5.55 -2.07
C VAL A 253 28.35 -4.17 -1.82
N GLU A 254 29.32 -4.09 -0.93
CA GLU A 254 30.02 -2.84 -0.59
C GLU A 254 31.50 -2.91 -1.01
N ARG A 255 32.03 -1.81 -1.50
CA ARG A 255 33.46 -1.66 -1.70
C ARG A 255 34.17 -1.28 -0.41
N VAL A 256 35.18 -2.05 -0.02
CA VAL A 256 36.07 -1.83 1.14
C VAL A 256 37.53 -1.96 0.69
N GLY A 257 38.19 -0.82 0.49
CA GLY A 257 39.51 -0.80 -0.12
C GLY A 257 39.53 -1.37 -1.54
N ASP A 258 40.42 -2.34 -1.77
CA ASP A 258 40.51 -3.10 -3.02
C ASP A 258 39.63 -4.37 -3.04
N MET A 259 38.84 -4.57 -2.00
CA MET A 259 37.97 -5.73 -1.82
C MET A 259 36.51 -5.33 -1.96
N PHE A 260 35.67 -6.34 -2.11
CA PHE A 260 34.22 -6.24 -2.00
C PHE A 260 33.72 -7.13 -0.88
N GLN A 261 32.68 -6.69 -0.19
CA GLN A 261 32.01 -7.46 0.83
C GLN A 261 30.54 -7.66 0.48
N LEU A 262 30.10 -8.90 0.51
CA LEU A 262 28.69 -9.23 0.58
C LEU A 262 28.26 -9.09 2.03
N GLN A 263 27.28 -8.24 2.28
CA GLN A 263 26.82 -7.91 3.62
C GLN A 263 25.32 -8.08 3.73
N GLN A 264 24.87 -8.63 4.86
CA GLN A 264 23.50 -8.47 5.33
C GLN A 264 23.44 -7.25 6.23
N ARG A 265 22.49 -6.36 5.97
CA ARG A 265 22.24 -5.19 6.81
C ARG A 265 20.81 -5.21 7.32
N THR A 266 20.62 -4.98 8.60
CA THR A 266 19.30 -5.00 9.24
C THR A 266 19.10 -3.76 10.10
N CYS A 267 17.90 -3.22 10.08
CA CYS A 267 17.50 -2.11 10.94
C CYS A 267 16.04 -2.28 11.37
N PRO A 268 15.75 -2.93 12.51
CA PRO A 268 14.37 -3.24 12.92
C PRO A 268 13.54 -2.02 13.35
N LYS A 269 14.17 -0.89 13.62
CA LYS A 269 13.54 0.37 14.05
C LYS A 269 13.97 1.55 13.18
N ALA A 270 13.97 1.35 11.86
CA ALA A 270 14.46 2.37 10.92
C ALA A 270 13.60 3.65 10.98
N ASP A 271 12.29 3.53 11.10
CA ASP A 271 11.32 4.62 11.20
C ASP A 271 11.48 5.52 12.43
N THR A 272 12.11 5.01 13.47
CA THR A 272 12.35 5.74 14.73
C THR A 272 13.84 6.04 14.98
N GLY A 273 14.65 6.04 13.92
CA GLY A 273 16.07 6.42 13.98
C GLY A 273 16.98 5.30 14.49
N GLY A 274 16.57 4.05 14.39
CA GLY A 274 17.43 2.90 14.71
C GLY A 274 18.67 2.87 13.82
N LYS A 275 19.76 2.33 14.36
CA LYS A 275 21.02 2.13 13.64
C LYS A 275 21.02 0.82 12.89
N GLU A 276 21.69 0.83 11.74
CA GLU A 276 21.90 -0.35 10.92
C GLU A 276 22.94 -1.28 11.58
N ALA A 277 22.59 -2.56 11.66
CA ALA A 277 23.51 -3.63 12.01
C ALA A 277 24.04 -4.28 10.73
N VAL A 278 25.35 -4.49 10.63
CA VAL A 278 26.02 -5.04 9.46
C VAL A 278 26.67 -6.38 9.82
N THR A 279 26.35 -7.40 9.03
CA THR A 279 26.98 -8.72 9.08
C THR A 279 27.68 -8.99 7.76
N VAL A 280 28.99 -9.16 7.78
CA VAL A 280 29.77 -9.54 6.60
C VAL A 280 29.58 -11.05 6.38
N LEU A 281 29.04 -11.40 5.23
CA LEU A 281 28.82 -12.78 4.83
C LEU A 281 30.01 -13.35 4.07
N GLU A 282 30.60 -12.54 3.19
CA GLU A 282 31.73 -12.92 2.36
C GLU A 282 32.59 -11.71 2.02
N THR A 283 33.89 -11.90 1.90
CA THR A 283 34.84 -10.90 1.39
C THR A 283 35.58 -11.50 0.19
N PHE A 284 35.60 -10.79 -0.92
CA PHE A 284 36.19 -11.27 -2.14
C PHE A 284 36.93 -10.16 -2.89
N LYS A 285 37.88 -10.55 -3.69
CA LYS A 285 38.62 -9.65 -4.57
C LYS A 285 38.12 -9.82 -6.00
N PRO A 286 37.79 -8.72 -6.71
CA PRO A 286 37.41 -8.83 -8.11
C PRO A 286 38.57 -9.46 -8.92
N THR A 287 38.26 -10.43 -9.77
CA THR A 287 39.25 -11.05 -10.66
C THR A 287 39.61 -10.09 -11.80
N ALA A 288 40.72 -10.31 -12.50
CA ALA A 288 41.12 -9.47 -13.61
C ALA A 288 40.06 -9.42 -14.74
N LYS A 289 39.27 -10.50 -14.87
CA LYS A 289 38.13 -10.61 -15.78
C LYS A 289 36.94 -9.76 -15.35
N ASP A 290 36.82 -9.48 -14.05
CA ASP A 290 35.75 -8.76 -13.42
C ASP A 290 36.01 -7.24 -13.32
N LYS A 291 37.21 -6.79 -13.63
CA LYS A 291 37.57 -5.34 -13.59
C LYS A 291 36.74 -4.49 -14.55
N LEU A 292 36.13 -5.13 -15.57
CA LEU A 292 35.23 -4.48 -16.51
C LEU A 292 33.76 -4.90 -16.34
N ASP A 293 33.49 -6.11 -15.81
CA ASP A 293 32.16 -6.71 -15.79
C ASP A 293 31.96 -7.60 -14.55
N TYR A 294 32.07 -7.04 -13.34
CA TYR A 294 31.67 -7.77 -12.15
C TYR A 294 30.13 -7.94 -12.11
N HIS A 295 29.67 -9.18 -12.26
CA HIS A 295 28.25 -9.56 -12.20
C HIS A 295 28.01 -10.56 -11.07
N PRO A 296 27.96 -10.16 -9.80
CA PRO A 296 27.40 -11.06 -8.81
C PRO A 296 25.91 -11.20 -9.09
N ALA A 297 25.47 -12.40 -9.42
CA ALA A 297 24.06 -12.74 -9.32
C ALA A 297 23.76 -12.98 -7.83
N LEU A 298 23.02 -12.11 -7.21
CA LEU A 298 22.53 -12.29 -5.86
C LEU A 298 21.14 -12.93 -5.95
N TYR A 299 21.03 -14.14 -5.40
CA TYR A 299 19.76 -14.83 -5.19
C TYR A 299 19.37 -14.64 -3.74
N MET A 300 18.19 -14.12 -3.49
CA MET A 300 17.68 -13.94 -2.14
C MET A 300 16.29 -14.51 -2.04
N ASP A 301 16.12 -15.49 -1.14
CA ASP A 301 14.83 -15.98 -0.73
C ASP A 301 14.35 -15.18 0.48
N ILE A 302 13.20 -14.54 0.34
CA ILE A 302 12.61 -13.71 1.38
C ILE A 302 11.34 -14.40 1.87
N TYR A 303 11.37 -14.83 3.13
CA TYR A 303 10.21 -15.37 3.82
C TYR A 303 9.71 -14.31 4.82
N LEU A 304 8.55 -13.72 4.54
CA LEU A 304 7.84 -12.89 5.52
C LEU A 304 6.94 -13.80 6.37
N ARG A 305 7.29 -14.00 7.63
CA ARG A 305 6.47 -14.69 8.62
C ARG A 305 5.78 -13.70 9.55
#